data_8faac545c9caccb1bf9cf851cdcf8765
#
_entry.id   8faac545c9caccb1bf9cf851cdcf8765
#
_cell.length_a   1.000
_cell.length_b   1.000
_cell.length_c   1.000
_cell.angle_alpha   90.00
_cell.angle_beta   90.00
_cell.angle_gamma   90.00
#
_symmetry.space_group_name_H-M   'P 1'
#
loop_
_entity.id
_entity.type
_entity.pdbx_description
1 polymer ?
#
loop_
_entity_poly.entity_id
_entity_poly.type
_entity_poly.pdbx_seq_one_letter_code
_entity_poly.pdbx_strand_id
1 'polypeptide(L)'
;AAGAPGLELRLQPGDDATRATVAASGGLASPDYFRVMGIPMLAGRTSAPRDLGGGAPAVVLSERLAGNLFGTTDVVGRTIRRPASTGARWTTYTVVGVVGDIHSGRIENGYTPTAYWALLRDSDGLPKDSFPVPYSPRWVQYVIRGEQLPSTPTIQSIVKELDRRVPPTNIRTLRSLVDDATARVRLTMLLIAVAGAAALLLGVIGVYSVVSYAAAGRVRE
;
A
#
# COMPACT_ATOMS: atom_id res chain seq x y z
N ALA A 1 -9.30 6.63 4.70
CA ALA A 1 -7.93 6.81 5.19
C ALA A 1 -6.99 6.59 4.03
N ALA A 2 -6.42 7.67 3.49
CA ALA A 2 -5.36 7.57 2.52
C ALA A 2 -4.14 7.01 3.25
N GLY A 3 -3.71 5.79 2.91
CA GLY A 3 -2.33 5.40 3.10
C GLY A 3 -1.49 6.55 2.54
N ALA A 4 -0.40 6.91 3.21
CA ALA A 4 0.50 7.92 2.68
C ALA A 4 0.71 7.59 1.20
N PRO A 5 0.56 8.56 0.28
CA PRO A 5 0.77 8.29 -1.13
C PRO A 5 2.16 7.69 -1.25
N GLY A 6 2.22 6.41 -1.66
CA GLY A 6 3.49 5.75 -1.89
C GLY A 6 4.25 6.62 -2.88
N LEU A 7 5.48 6.97 -2.54
CA LEU A 7 6.34 7.74 -3.42
C LEU A 7 6.50 6.94 -4.71
N GLU A 8 5.96 7.44 -5.81
CA GLU A 8 6.11 6.79 -7.10
C GLU A 8 7.58 6.93 -7.54
N LEU A 9 8.23 5.81 -7.68
CA LEU A 9 9.66 5.73 -7.97
C LEU A 9 9.88 5.02 -9.30
N ARG A 10 10.98 5.37 -9.96
CA ARG A 10 11.51 4.63 -11.11
C ARG A 10 12.78 3.91 -10.69
N LEU A 11 12.80 2.59 -10.85
CA LEU A 11 13.89 1.73 -10.43
C LEU A 11 14.44 0.98 -11.63
N GLN A 12 15.75 0.70 -11.59
CA GLN A 12 16.43 -0.13 -12.59
C GLN A 12 17.28 -1.19 -11.88
N PRO A 13 17.52 -2.36 -12.52
CA PRO A 13 18.57 -3.28 -12.09
C PRO A 13 19.92 -2.58 -12.10
N GLY A 14 20.76 -2.85 -11.08
CA GLY A 14 22.07 -2.21 -10.95
C GLY A 14 23.11 -2.71 -11.93
N ASP A 15 22.98 -3.96 -12.31
CA ASP A 15 23.84 -4.73 -13.21
C ASP A 15 23.52 -4.51 -14.69
N ASP A 16 22.35 -3.95 -15.01
CA ASP A 16 21.95 -3.71 -16.40
C ASP A 16 21.29 -2.33 -16.55
N ALA A 17 22.12 -1.33 -16.84
CA ALA A 17 21.68 0.05 -17.04
C ALA A 17 20.89 0.26 -18.36
N THR A 18 20.80 -0.75 -19.22
CA THR A 18 20.07 -0.69 -20.50
C THR A 18 18.62 -1.10 -20.36
N ARG A 19 18.24 -1.76 -19.25
CA ARG A 19 16.85 -2.13 -18.99
C ARG A 19 15.99 -0.91 -18.71
N ALA A 20 14.73 -1.03 -19.15
CA ALA A 20 13.71 -0.02 -18.88
C ALA A 20 13.49 0.15 -17.37
N THR A 21 13.20 1.39 -16.97
CA THR A 21 12.82 1.70 -15.60
C THR A 21 11.47 1.10 -15.25
N VAL A 22 11.37 0.47 -14.08
CA VAL A 22 10.13 -0.06 -13.53
C VAL A 22 9.57 0.94 -12.53
N ALA A 23 8.28 1.27 -12.69
CA ALA A 23 7.55 2.08 -11.72
C ALA A 23 7.28 1.25 -10.46
N ALA A 24 7.55 1.81 -9.30
CA ALA A 24 7.35 1.16 -8.01
C ALA A 24 6.90 2.18 -6.96
N SER A 25 6.19 1.70 -5.95
CA SER A 25 5.90 2.47 -4.75
C SER A 25 7.09 2.39 -3.79
N GLY A 26 7.39 3.49 -3.12
CA GLY A 26 8.41 3.56 -2.07
C GLY A 26 7.80 3.56 -0.70
N GLY A 27 8.31 2.73 0.21
CA GLY A 27 7.91 2.69 1.61
C GLY A 27 9.10 2.71 2.55
N LEU A 28 8.89 3.21 3.77
CA LEU A 28 9.84 3.07 4.85
C LEU A 28 9.27 2.09 5.86
N ALA A 29 10.07 1.14 6.25
CA ALA A 29 9.67 0.08 7.15
C ALA A 29 10.70 -0.09 8.28
N SER A 30 10.20 -0.22 9.52
CA SER A 30 11.03 -0.70 10.62
C SER A 30 11.32 -2.20 10.43
N PRO A 31 12.37 -2.76 11.04
CA PRO A 31 12.70 -4.17 10.92
C PRO A 31 11.52 -5.11 11.26
N ASP A 32 10.71 -4.74 12.26
CA ASP A 32 9.57 -5.53 12.72
C ASP A 32 8.29 -5.32 11.90
N TYR A 33 8.27 -4.37 10.99
CA TYR A 33 7.07 -4.02 10.23
C TYR A 33 6.42 -5.24 9.55
N PHE A 34 7.21 -6.02 8.82
CA PHE A 34 6.72 -7.18 8.07
C PHE A 34 6.14 -8.25 9.00
N ARG A 35 6.80 -8.52 10.13
CA ARG A 35 6.34 -9.47 11.14
C ARG A 35 5.02 -9.02 11.78
N VAL A 36 4.91 -7.75 12.15
CA VAL A 36 3.70 -7.19 12.77
C VAL A 36 2.53 -7.19 11.80
N MET A 37 2.78 -6.83 10.54
CA MET A 37 1.76 -6.84 9.49
C MET A 37 1.41 -8.26 9.00
N GLY A 38 2.19 -9.28 9.37
CA GLY A 38 1.98 -10.64 8.90
C GLY A 38 2.39 -10.85 7.43
N ILE A 39 3.31 -10.00 6.92
CA ILE A 39 3.83 -10.12 5.57
C ILE A 39 4.93 -11.18 5.56
N PRO A 40 4.81 -12.26 4.78
CA PRO A 40 5.81 -13.31 4.76
C PRO A 40 7.12 -12.81 4.15
N MET A 41 8.24 -13.17 4.78
CA MET A 41 9.58 -13.04 4.19
C MET A 41 9.80 -14.25 3.27
N LEU A 42 9.97 -14.01 1.98
CA LEU A 42 10.15 -15.07 0.98
C LEU A 42 11.63 -15.45 0.82
N ALA A 43 12.52 -14.46 0.91
CA ALA A 43 13.96 -14.68 0.83
C ALA A 43 14.72 -13.59 1.60
N GLY A 44 15.92 -13.94 2.10
CA GLY A 44 16.82 -13.00 2.75
C GLY A 44 16.36 -12.55 4.13
N ARG A 45 16.47 -11.25 4.42
CA ARG A 45 16.21 -10.65 5.72
C ARG A 45 15.64 -9.23 5.59
N THR A 46 15.16 -8.70 6.69
CA THR A 46 14.79 -7.27 6.79
C THR A 46 16.02 -6.39 6.85
N SER A 47 15.85 -5.10 6.57
CA SER A 47 16.89 -4.08 6.76
C SER A 47 17.24 -3.96 8.25
N ALA A 48 18.51 -3.78 8.55
CA ALA A 48 19.01 -3.63 9.91
C ALA A 48 19.92 -2.40 10.01
N PRO A 49 20.14 -1.82 11.20
CA PRO A 49 21.02 -0.65 11.38
C PRO A 49 22.45 -0.86 10.83
N ARG A 50 22.95 -2.10 10.87
CA ARG A 50 24.27 -2.45 10.31
C ARG A 50 24.39 -2.24 8.79
N ASP A 51 23.30 -2.20 8.07
CA ASP A 51 23.28 -1.99 6.61
C ASP A 51 23.59 -0.54 6.22
N LEU A 52 23.78 0.33 7.22
CA LEU A 52 24.10 1.74 7.05
C LEU A 52 25.60 2.04 7.04
N GLY A 53 26.42 1.10 7.51
CA GLY A 53 27.86 1.29 7.69
C GLY A 53 28.65 0.84 6.47
N GLY A 54 28.91 1.72 5.49
CA GLY A 54 30.03 1.57 4.57
C GLY A 54 29.81 0.77 3.29
N GLY A 55 28.57 0.57 2.85
CA GLY A 55 28.23 -0.09 1.58
C GLY A 55 27.04 0.57 0.87
N ALA A 56 26.55 -0.06 -0.19
CA ALA A 56 25.28 0.36 -0.78
C ALA A 56 24.15 0.13 0.23
N PRO A 57 23.30 1.14 0.49
CA PRO A 57 22.23 1.02 1.47
C PRO A 57 21.27 -0.12 1.09
N ALA A 58 20.72 -0.79 2.11
CA ALA A 58 19.87 -1.95 1.94
C ALA A 58 18.46 -1.58 1.50
N VAL A 59 17.85 -2.47 0.70
CA VAL A 59 16.45 -2.39 0.28
C VAL A 59 15.80 -3.79 0.35
N VAL A 60 14.54 -3.83 0.72
CA VAL A 60 13.70 -5.02 0.65
C VAL A 60 12.68 -4.82 -0.47
N LEU A 61 12.52 -5.80 -1.34
CA LEU A 61 11.59 -5.72 -2.47
C LEU A 61 10.34 -6.56 -2.21
N SER A 62 9.19 -6.13 -2.74
CA SER A 62 8.05 -7.01 -2.87
C SER A 62 8.30 -8.04 -3.97
N GLU A 63 7.64 -9.20 -3.89
CA GLU A 63 7.76 -10.29 -4.85
C GLU A 63 7.53 -9.81 -6.29
N ARG A 64 6.47 -9.07 -6.49
CA ARG A 64 6.12 -8.49 -7.81
C ARG A 64 7.19 -7.54 -8.33
N LEU A 65 7.78 -6.71 -7.47
CA LEU A 65 8.83 -5.81 -7.90
C LEU A 65 10.10 -6.56 -8.28
N ALA A 66 10.46 -7.59 -7.53
CA ALA A 66 11.58 -8.47 -7.86
C ALA A 66 11.39 -9.13 -9.22
N GLY A 67 10.19 -9.69 -9.46
CA GLY A 67 9.81 -10.27 -10.76
C GLY A 67 9.88 -9.26 -11.91
N ASN A 68 9.35 -8.05 -11.71
CA ASN A 68 9.33 -7.01 -12.75
C ASN A 68 10.74 -6.50 -13.10
N LEU A 69 11.64 -6.41 -12.10
CA LEU A 69 13.01 -5.93 -12.32
C LEU A 69 13.95 -7.00 -12.89
N PHE A 70 13.84 -8.23 -12.39
CA PHE A 70 14.83 -9.26 -12.63
C PHE A 70 14.28 -10.52 -13.34
N GLY A 71 12.96 -10.66 -13.44
CA GLY A 71 12.33 -11.86 -13.96
C GLY A 71 12.34 -13.06 -13.01
N THR A 72 12.81 -12.86 -11.78
CA THR A 72 12.94 -13.88 -10.73
C THR A 72 12.78 -13.27 -9.35
N THR A 73 12.48 -14.09 -8.36
CA THR A 73 12.44 -13.70 -6.94
C THR A 73 13.77 -13.98 -6.22
N ASP A 74 14.68 -14.72 -6.84
CA ASP A 74 16.03 -14.95 -6.33
C ASP A 74 16.95 -13.77 -6.68
N VAL A 75 16.83 -12.71 -5.88
CA VAL A 75 17.48 -11.42 -6.12
C VAL A 75 18.28 -10.90 -4.93
N VAL A 76 18.36 -11.68 -3.86
CA VAL A 76 19.14 -11.29 -2.67
C VAL A 76 20.61 -11.12 -3.03
N GLY A 77 21.20 -9.99 -2.64
CA GLY A 77 22.58 -9.62 -3.00
C GLY A 77 22.71 -8.85 -4.32
N ARG A 78 21.67 -8.85 -5.17
CA ARG A 78 21.67 -8.00 -6.38
C ARG A 78 21.50 -6.54 -6.01
N THR A 79 21.81 -5.68 -6.96
CA THR A 79 21.67 -4.23 -6.78
C THR A 79 20.56 -3.65 -7.63
N ILE A 80 19.91 -2.63 -7.10
CA ILE A 80 18.99 -1.77 -7.85
C ILE A 80 19.49 -0.33 -7.83
N ARG A 81 19.13 0.43 -8.84
CA ARG A 81 19.47 1.83 -8.97
C ARG A 81 18.22 2.68 -9.00
N ARG A 82 18.29 3.81 -8.36
CA ARG A 82 17.23 4.81 -8.33
C ARG A 82 17.80 6.17 -8.70
N PRO A 83 17.11 6.97 -9.56
CA PRO A 83 17.52 8.33 -9.82
C PRO A 83 17.40 9.16 -8.54
N ALA A 84 18.40 9.97 -8.24
CA ALA A 84 18.30 10.96 -7.18
C ALA A 84 17.25 12.03 -7.54
N SER A 85 16.68 12.68 -6.53
CA SER A 85 15.67 13.72 -6.71
C SER A 85 16.15 14.89 -7.58
N THR A 86 17.45 15.11 -7.69
CA THR A 86 18.08 16.14 -8.53
C THR A 86 18.35 15.70 -9.97
N GLY A 87 17.97 14.47 -10.35
CA GLY A 87 18.00 13.97 -11.73
C GLY A 87 19.37 13.56 -12.28
N ALA A 88 20.49 14.02 -11.72
CA ALA A 88 21.82 13.82 -12.30
C ALA A 88 22.58 12.61 -11.74
N ARG A 89 22.18 12.07 -10.60
CA ARG A 89 22.88 10.96 -9.91
C ARG A 89 21.95 9.78 -9.67
N TRP A 90 22.50 8.59 -9.79
CA TRP A 90 21.82 7.35 -9.44
C TRP A 90 22.37 6.83 -8.12
N THR A 91 21.49 6.50 -7.21
CA THR A 91 21.87 5.85 -5.95
C THR A 91 21.65 4.35 -6.08
N THR A 92 22.68 3.58 -5.73
CA THR A 92 22.63 2.11 -5.77
C THR A 92 22.24 1.58 -4.41
N TYR A 93 21.38 0.58 -4.39
CA TYR A 93 20.89 -0.12 -3.19
C TYR A 93 21.14 -1.61 -3.36
N THR A 94 21.49 -2.29 -2.28
CA THR A 94 21.64 -3.76 -2.26
C THR A 94 20.34 -4.40 -1.78
N VAL A 95 19.82 -5.35 -2.53
CA VAL A 95 18.63 -6.12 -2.15
C VAL A 95 19.02 -7.09 -1.04
N VAL A 96 18.47 -6.94 0.15
CA VAL A 96 18.75 -7.79 1.31
C VAL A 96 17.63 -8.78 1.62
N GLY A 97 16.45 -8.59 1.02
CA GLY A 97 15.34 -9.51 1.19
C GLY A 97 14.22 -9.27 0.20
N VAL A 98 13.38 -10.29 0.08
CA VAL A 98 12.14 -10.26 -0.70
C VAL A 98 10.98 -10.65 0.21
N VAL A 99 9.90 -9.88 0.16
CA VAL A 99 8.67 -10.08 0.94
C VAL A 99 7.49 -10.32 0.03
N GLY A 100 6.47 -10.98 0.54
CA GLY A 100 5.21 -11.15 -0.16
C GLY A 100 4.57 -9.82 -0.54
N ASP A 101 3.76 -9.84 -1.57
CA ASP A 101 3.05 -8.67 -2.05
C ASP A 101 1.97 -8.23 -1.06
N ILE A 102 1.78 -6.92 -0.93
CA ILE A 102 0.68 -6.34 -0.18
C ILE A 102 -0.15 -5.42 -1.07
N HIS A 103 -1.42 -5.30 -0.71
CA HIS A 103 -2.27 -4.28 -1.31
C HIS A 103 -1.91 -2.91 -0.73
N SER A 104 -1.16 -2.11 -1.48
CA SER A 104 -0.83 -0.73 -1.13
C SER A 104 -1.83 0.22 -1.79
N GLY A 105 -2.69 0.84 -1.01
CA GLY A 105 -3.67 1.79 -1.52
C GLY A 105 -5.08 1.20 -1.67
N ARG A 106 -5.75 1.49 -2.78
CA ARG A 106 -7.09 0.97 -3.04
C ARG A 106 -7.04 -0.52 -3.39
N ILE A 107 -7.90 -1.30 -2.77
CA ILE A 107 -8.04 -2.76 -3.01
C ILE A 107 -8.25 -3.05 -4.51
N GLU A 108 -8.88 -2.13 -5.22
CA GLU A 108 -9.19 -2.20 -6.65
C GLU A 108 -7.94 -2.16 -7.56
N ASN A 109 -6.84 -1.58 -7.09
CA ASN A 109 -5.62 -1.40 -7.89
C ASN A 109 -4.70 -2.63 -7.88
N GLY A 110 -5.07 -3.69 -7.19
CA GLY A 110 -4.27 -4.91 -7.08
C GLY A 110 -2.99 -4.70 -6.25
N TYR A 111 -2.05 -5.62 -6.41
CA TYR A 111 -0.76 -5.56 -5.74
C TYR A 111 0.15 -4.52 -6.41
N THR A 112 0.67 -3.59 -5.64
CA THR A 112 1.58 -2.57 -6.13
C THR A 112 3.03 -3.00 -5.94
N PRO A 113 3.88 -3.00 -7.00
CA PRO A 113 5.30 -3.25 -6.84
C PRO A 113 5.90 -2.25 -5.85
N THR A 114 6.48 -2.74 -4.75
CA THR A 114 6.93 -1.87 -3.67
C THR A 114 8.37 -2.17 -3.26
N ALA A 115 9.14 -1.11 -3.04
CA ALA A 115 10.47 -1.18 -2.45
C ALA A 115 10.43 -0.58 -1.04
N TYR A 116 11.02 -1.26 -0.07
CA TYR A 116 11.04 -0.86 1.33
C TYR A 116 12.45 -0.53 1.77
N TRP A 117 12.65 0.69 2.26
CA TRP A 117 13.90 1.11 2.88
C TRP A 117 13.77 1.08 4.40
N ALA A 118 14.90 0.96 5.09
CA ALA A 118 14.92 1.03 6.54
C ALA A 118 14.43 2.39 7.02
N LEU A 119 13.47 2.38 7.95
CA LEU A 119 13.14 3.57 8.74
C LEU A 119 14.22 3.75 9.79
N LEU A 120 15.07 4.74 9.61
CA LEU A 120 16.19 5.02 10.49
C LEU A 120 15.84 6.15 11.45
N ARG A 121 16.30 5.97 12.68
CA ARG A 121 16.11 6.94 13.75
C ARG A 121 17.08 8.12 13.65
N ASP A 122 18.27 7.86 13.08
CA ASP A 122 19.31 8.86 12.93
C ASP A 122 19.77 8.95 11.47
N SER A 123 19.73 10.15 10.92
CA SER A 123 20.27 10.46 9.59
C SER A 123 21.80 10.59 9.60
N ASP A 124 22.43 10.40 10.76
CA ASP A 124 23.87 10.57 10.95
C ASP A 124 24.62 9.40 10.31
N GLY A 125 25.24 9.66 9.18
CA GLY A 125 26.07 8.71 8.46
C GLY A 125 25.55 8.27 7.10
N LEU A 126 24.33 8.63 6.70
CA LEU A 126 23.87 8.39 5.34
C LEU A 126 24.31 9.55 4.42
N PRO A 127 24.76 9.26 3.21
CA PRO A 127 24.94 10.28 2.20
C PRO A 127 23.61 11.06 2.06
N LYS A 128 23.65 12.39 2.12
CA LYS A 128 22.47 13.26 2.03
C LYS A 128 21.60 13.01 0.82
N ASP A 129 22.15 12.35 -0.20
CA ASP A 129 21.49 11.99 -1.46
C ASP A 129 20.94 10.54 -1.46
N SER A 130 21.10 9.78 -0.38
CA SER A 130 20.68 8.37 -0.29
C SER A 130 19.18 8.19 -0.20
N PHE A 131 18.44 9.22 0.21
CA PHE A 131 16.99 9.23 0.25
C PHE A 131 16.41 10.24 -0.73
N PRO A 132 15.21 9.98 -1.29
CA PRO A 132 14.57 10.88 -2.24
C PRO A 132 14.14 12.21 -1.65
N VAL A 133 14.26 12.37 -0.31
CA VAL A 133 13.86 13.57 0.42
C VAL A 133 14.81 13.76 1.60
N PRO A 134 15.20 14.98 2.00
CA PRO A 134 15.77 15.23 3.33
C PRO A 134 14.72 14.77 4.34
N TYR A 135 14.97 13.60 4.96
CA TYR A 135 13.92 12.83 5.56
C TYR A 135 13.74 13.19 7.03
N SER A 136 12.81 14.07 7.29
CA SER A 136 12.04 14.06 8.53
C SER A 136 10.65 13.59 8.17
N PRO A 137 10.26 12.35 8.51
CA PRO A 137 8.91 11.89 8.23
C PRO A 137 7.95 12.79 8.99
N ARG A 138 7.16 13.58 8.26
CA ARG A 138 6.09 14.37 8.89
C ARG A 138 5.00 13.48 9.47
N TRP A 139 4.97 12.23 9.04
CA TRP A 139 3.94 11.25 9.39
C TRP A 139 4.60 9.90 9.62
N VAL A 140 4.49 9.38 10.82
CA VAL A 140 4.90 8.01 11.16
C VAL A 140 3.65 7.25 11.57
N GLN A 141 3.42 6.10 10.94
CA GLN A 141 2.34 5.20 11.32
C GLN A 141 2.91 4.09 12.18
N TYR A 142 2.37 3.94 13.37
CA TYR A 142 2.69 2.83 14.26
C TYR A 142 1.60 1.77 14.14
N VAL A 143 2.01 0.52 13.96
CA VAL A 143 1.11 -0.63 13.97
C VAL A 143 1.39 -1.43 15.23
N ILE A 144 0.35 -1.66 16.02
CA ILE A 144 0.41 -2.46 17.24
C ILE A 144 -0.40 -3.72 17.00
N ARG A 145 0.21 -4.89 17.26
CA ARG A 145 -0.44 -6.19 17.20
C ARG A 145 -0.27 -6.91 18.54
N GLY A 146 -1.36 -7.44 19.09
CA GLY A 146 -1.36 -8.17 20.34
C GLY A 146 -2.72 -8.83 20.59
N GLU A 147 -2.79 -9.75 21.54
CA GLU A 147 -4.04 -10.40 21.97
C GLU A 147 -4.97 -9.40 22.66
N GLN A 148 -4.40 -8.52 23.46
CA GLN A 148 -5.11 -7.42 24.12
C GLN A 148 -4.51 -6.10 23.65
N LEU A 149 -5.31 -5.35 22.94
CA LEU A 149 -4.88 -4.02 22.48
C LEU A 149 -5.16 -2.98 23.59
N PRO A 150 -4.20 -2.09 23.86
CA PRO A 150 -4.43 -0.99 24.78
C PRO A 150 -5.55 -0.09 24.28
N SER A 151 -6.31 0.48 25.20
CA SER A 151 -7.38 1.41 24.86
C SER A 151 -6.81 2.69 24.23
N THR A 152 -7.61 3.37 23.40
CA THR A 152 -7.21 4.65 22.81
C THR A 152 -6.69 5.67 23.84
N PRO A 153 -7.36 5.87 25.00
CA PRO A 153 -6.84 6.77 26.04
C PRO A 153 -5.48 6.33 26.59
N THR A 154 -5.26 5.02 26.74
CA THR A 154 -3.97 4.49 27.22
C THR A 154 -2.85 4.79 26.23
N ILE A 155 -3.09 4.60 24.94
CA ILE A 155 -2.11 4.95 23.90
C ILE A 155 -1.82 6.45 23.92
N GLN A 156 -2.85 7.27 24.05
CA GLN A 156 -2.71 8.73 24.12
C GLN A 156 -1.91 9.17 25.35
N SER A 157 -2.13 8.55 26.51
CA SER A 157 -1.37 8.88 27.71
C SER A 157 0.11 8.54 27.59
N ILE A 158 0.43 7.35 27.06
CA ILE A 158 1.82 6.92 26.84
C ILE A 158 2.54 7.85 25.86
N VAL A 159 1.92 8.19 24.73
CA VAL A 159 2.54 9.08 23.75
C VAL A 159 2.74 10.48 24.34
N LYS A 160 1.77 10.98 25.10
CA LYS A 160 1.84 12.29 25.75
C LYS A 160 2.91 12.35 26.83
N GLU A 161 3.20 11.23 27.47
CA GLU A 161 4.29 11.10 28.46
C GLU A 161 5.66 11.14 27.78
N LEU A 162 5.79 10.49 26.61
CA LEU A 162 7.01 10.47 25.80
C LEU A 162 7.31 11.82 25.15
N ASP A 163 6.32 12.42 24.50
CA ASP A 163 6.44 13.76 23.90
C ASP A 163 5.08 14.48 23.86
N ARG A 164 4.96 15.53 24.63
CA ARG A 164 3.74 16.37 24.69
C ARG A 164 3.48 17.16 23.40
N ARG A 165 4.46 17.27 22.50
CA ARG A 165 4.36 18.05 21.27
C ARG A 165 3.78 17.25 20.11
N VAL A 166 3.75 15.92 20.22
CA VAL A 166 3.26 15.03 19.18
C VAL A 166 1.93 14.39 19.61
N PRO A 167 0.79 14.99 19.27
CA PRO A 167 -0.48 14.37 19.56
C PRO A 167 -0.68 13.15 18.65
N PRO A 168 -1.00 11.97 19.20
CA PRO A 168 -1.38 10.83 18.38
C PRO A 168 -2.72 11.14 17.70
N THR A 169 -2.68 11.20 16.39
CA THR A 169 -3.86 11.43 15.58
C THR A 169 -4.29 10.13 14.91
N ASN A 170 -5.59 9.93 14.77
CA ASN A 170 -6.14 8.89 13.90
C ASN A 170 -5.89 7.44 14.38
N ILE A 171 -6.04 7.19 15.69
CA ILE A 171 -5.96 5.84 16.26
C ILE A 171 -7.17 5.04 15.75
N ARG A 172 -6.92 3.99 14.95
CA ARG A 172 -7.95 3.15 14.33
C ARG A 172 -7.51 1.69 14.33
N THR A 173 -8.48 0.78 14.31
CA THR A 173 -8.19 -0.64 14.08
C THR A 173 -8.03 -0.90 12.59
N LEU A 174 -7.19 -1.87 12.22
CA LEU A 174 -7.09 -2.30 10.81
C LEU A 174 -8.44 -2.76 10.25
N ARG A 175 -9.28 -3.37 11.09
CA ARG A 175 -10.62 -3.79 10.70
C ARG A 175 -11.50 -2.61 10.28
N SER A 176 -11.49 -1.50 11.05
CA SER A 176 -12.28 -0.33 10.68
C SER A 176 -11.81 0.29 9.35
N LEU A 177 -10.52 0.20 9.03
CA LEU A 177 -10.00 0.67 7.73
C LEU A 177 -10.53 -0.17 6.56
N VAL A 178 -10.63 -1.48 6.75
CA VAL A 178 -11.20 -2.39 5.73
C VAL A 178 -12.71 -2.15 5.60
N ASP A 179 -13.42 -1.99 6.71
CA ASP A 179 -14.87 -1.73 6.72
C ASP A 179 -15.19 -0.39 6.02
N ASP A 180 -14.42 0.66 6.28
CA ASP A 180 -14.55 1.96 5.60
C ASP A 180 -14.27 1.86 4.08
N ALA A 181 -13.31 1.04 3.68
CA ALA A 181 -12.98 0.84 2.27
C ALA A 181 -14.11 0.11 1.51
N THR A 182 -14.79 -0.82 2.17
CA THR A 182 -15.88 -1.62 1.57
C THR A 182 -17.24 -0.98 1.65
N ALA A 183 -17.46 -0.04 2.58
CA ALA A 183 -18.75 0.64 2.78
C ALA A 183 -19.24 1.37 1.52
N ARG A 184 -18.33 2.00 0.79
CA ARG A 184 -18.67 2.72 -0.45
C ARG A 184 -19.15 1.77 -1.55
N VAL A 185 -18.53 0.60 -1.69
CA VAL A 185 -18.92 -0.41 -2.68
C VAL A 185 -20.30 -0.99 -2.33
N ARG A 186 -20.57 -1.25 -1.05
CA ARG A 186 -21.88 -1.70 -0.56
C ARG A 186 -23.00 -0.72 -0.90
N LEU A 187 -22.75 0.58 -0.68
CA LEU A 187 -23.75 1.61 -1.01
C LEU A 187 -24.07 1.63 -2.50
N THR A 188 -23.05 1.56 -3.34
CA THR A 188 -23.23 1.52 -4.81
C THR A 188 -24.01 0.28 -5.25
N MET A 189 -23.69 -0.89 -4.70
CA MET A 189 -24.44 -2.13 -4.98
C MET A 189 -25.91 -2.03 -4.56
N LEU A 190 -26.17 -1.45 -3.39
CA LEU A 190 -27.56 -1.24 -2.91
C LEU A 190 -28.35 -0.33 -3.86
N LEU A 191 -27.75 0.77 -4.30
CA LEU A 191 -28.41 1.71 -5.24
C LEU A 191 -28.71 1.03 -6.57
N ILE A 192 -27.79 0.25 -7.11
CA ILE A 192 -28.00 -0.51 -8.35
C ILE A 192 -29.11 -1.54 -8.16
N ALA A 193 -29.12 -2.26 -7.04
CA ALA A 193 -30.17 -3.25 -6.76
C ALA A 193 -31.57 -2.60 -6.67
N VAL A 194 -31.69 -1.45 -6.00
CA VAL A 194 -32.96 -0.71 -5.91
C VAL A 194 -33.40 -0.21 -7.28
N ALA A 195 -32.48 0.37 -8.07
CA ALA A 195 -32.79 0.84 -9.42
C ALA A 195 -33.22 -0.32 -10.35
N GLY A 196 -32.54 -1.46 -10.26
CA GLY A 196 -32.89 -2.67 -11.01
C GLY A 196 -34.27 -3.22 -10.63
N ALA A 197 -34.59 -3.27 -9.34
CA ALA A 197 -35.92 -3.68 -8.87
C ALA A 197 -37.02 -2.74 -9.36
N ALA A 198 -36.80 -1.42 -9.32
CA ALA A 198 -37.76 -0.44 -9.83
C ALA A 198 -37.96 -0.57 -11.35
N ALA A 199 -36.91 -0.77 -12.12
CA ALA A 199 -37.00 -0.99 -13.57
C ALA A 199 -37.77 -2.27 -13.91
N LEU A 200 -37.57 -3.33 -13.15
CA LEU A 200 -38.26 -4.61 -13.33
C LEU A 200 -39.77 -4.46 -13.03
N LEU A 201 -40.13 -3.76 -11.95
CA LEU A 201 -41.51 -3.46 -11.63
C LEU A 201 -42.20 -2.64 -12.73
N LEU A 202 -41.56 -1.59 -13.23
CA LEU A 202 -42.08 -0.79 -14.33
C LEU A 202 -42.24 -1.63 -15.61
N GLY A 203 -41.30 -2.53 -15.91
CA GLY A 203 -41.40 -3.46 -17.03
C GLY A 203 -42.60 -4.40 -16.92
N VAL A 204 -42.83 -4.98 -15.75
CA VAL A 204 -44.02 -5.83 -15.49
C VAL A 204 -45.33 -5.07 -15.68
N ILE A 205 -45.40 -3.85 -15.12
CA ILE A 205 -46.60 -3.00 -15.27
C ILE A 205 -46.81 -2.64 -16.75
N GLY A 206 -45.73 -2.33 -17.48
CA GLY A 206 -45.81 -2.01 -18.90
C GLY A 206 -46.33 -3.19 -19.75
N VAL A 207 -45.77 -4.38 -19.52
CA VAL A 207 -46.24 -5.62 -20.22
C VAL A 207 -47.72 -5.92 -19.86
N TYR A 208 -48.09 -5.83 -18.58
CA TYR A 208 -49.45 -6.03 -18.14
C TYR A 208 -50.41 -5.05 -18.81
N SER A 209 -50.07 -3.78 -18.90
CA SER A 209 -50.91 -2.75 -19.55
C SER A 209 -51.14 -3.05 -21.04
N VAL A 210 -50.08 -3.49 -21.78
CA VAL A 210 -50.21 -3.83 -23.18
C VAL A 210 -51.09 -5.06 -23.39
N VAL A 211 -50.89 -6.13 -22.60
CA VAL A 211 -51.69 -7.35 -22.66
C VAL A 211 -53.14 -7.09 -22.34
N SER A 212 -53.42 -6.31 -21.29
CA SER A 212 -54.78 -5.93 -20.89
C SER A 212 -55.50 -5.12 -21.96
N TYR A 213 -54.79 -4.20 -22.63
CA TYR A 213 -55.33 -3.44 -23.76
C TYR A 213 -55.66 -4.32 -24.95
N ALA A 214 -54.78 -5.23 -25.32
CA ALA A 214 -54.96 -6.17 -26.41
C ALA A 214 -56.11 -7.14 -26.15
N ALA A 215 -56.29 -7.59 -24.92
CA ALA A 215 -57.44 -8.45 -24.51
C ALA A 215 -58.79 -7.72 -24.57
N ALA A 216 -58.84 -6.45 -24.10
CA ALA A 216 -60.06 -5.66 -24.15
C ALA A 216 -60.54 -5.33 -25.58
N GLY A 217 -59.60 -5.22 -26.54
CA GLY A 217 -59.94 -5.00 -27.95
C GLY A 217 -60.62 -6.19 -28.62
N ARG A 218 -60.33 -7.43 -28.19
CA ARG A 218 -60.93 -8.65 -28.75
C ARG A 218 -62.33 -8.98 -28.23
N VAL A 219 -62.78 -8.36 -27.16
CA VAL A 219 -64.14 -8.58 -26.57
C VAL A 219 -65.20 -7.71 -27.26
N ARG A 220 -64.83 -6.78 -28.14
CA ARG A 220 -65.74 -5.86 -28.83
C ARG A 220 -66.06 -6.25 -30.30
N GLU A 221 -65.49 -7.33 -30.77
CA GLU A 221 -65.88 -7.99 -32.05
C GLU A 221 -66.75 -9.20 -31.76
#